data_844b6c75f9aa3683b039ab92fe3ac62f
#
_entry.id   844b6c75f9aa3683b039ab92fe3ac62f
#
_cell.length_a   1.000
_cell.length_b   1.000
_cell.length_c   1.000
_cell.angle_alpha   90.00
_cell.angle_beta   90.00
_cell.angle_gamma   90.00
#
_symmetry.space_group_name_H-M   'P 1'
#
loop_
_entity.id
_entity.type
_entity.pdbx_description
1 polymer ?
#
loop_
_entity_poly.entity_id
_entity_poly.type
_entity_poly.pdbx_seq_one_letter_code
_entity_poly.pdbx_strand_id
1 'polypeptide(L)'
;MSHQFSFEKLEVWYLAKEFSKRIYAVTKKFPIEERFGLTAQLTRAAISVASTIAEGSARASKKDQAHFSQLAYGSLMEIACQLIISCELGYLNNTVYQEVRDKMEKISNKLNALRNYQLRAFSSQAKRTP
;
A
#
# COMPACT_ATOMS: atom_id res chain seq x y z
N MET A 1 12.14 -16.29 -21.73
CA MET A 1 11.97 -15.94 -20.30
C MET A 1 11.90 -14.44 -20.14
N SER A 2 10.85 -13.96 -19.53
CA SER A 2 10.74 -12.52 -19.33
C SER A 2 11.58 -12.06 -18.15
N HIS A 3 12.17 -10.87 -18.31
CA HIS A 3 12.93 -10.23 -17.26
C HIS A 3 11.98 -9.77 -16.15
N GLN A 4 12.36 -9.98 -14.90
CA GLN A 4 11.64 -9.46 -13.75
C GLN A 4 12.33 -8.22 -13.20
N PHE A 5 11.55 -7.18 -12.97
CA PHE A 5 12.02 -6.02 -12.24
C PHE A 5 12.13 -6.36 -10.76
N SER A 6 12.95 -5.61 -10.03
CA SER A 6 13.21 -5.90 -8.62
C SER A 6 11.95 -5.90 -7.76
N PHE A 7 11.01 -4.98 -8.02
CA PHE A 7 9.78 -4.91 -7.20
C PHE A 7 8.89 -6.15 -7.39
N GLU A 8 8.95 -6.79 -8.55
CA GLU A 8 8.13 -7.97 -8.82
C GLU A 8 8.46 -9.15 -7.90
N LYS A 9 9.65 -9.13 -7.29
CA LYS A 9 10.11 -10.17 -6.36
C LYS A 9 9.68 -9.90 -4.91
N LEU A 10 9.13 -8.71 -4.63
CA LEU A 10 8.72 -8.32 -3.28
C LEU A 10 7.33 -8.85 -2.98
N GLU A 11 7.22 -9.63 -1.89
CA GLU A 11 5.92 -10.13 -1.45
C GLU A 11 4.95 -9.00 -1.15
N VAL A 12 5.44 -7.93 -0.48
CA VAL A 12 4.58 -6.79 -0.13
C VAL A 12 4.02 -6.11 -1.37
N TRP A 13 4.79 -6.05 -2.46
CA TRP A 13 4.27 -5.48 -3.72
C TRP A 13 3.17 -6.37 -4.31
N TYR A 14 3.39 -7.68 -4.30
CA TYR A 14 2.37 -8.62 -4.79
C TYR A 14 1.06 -8.46 -4.02
N LEU A 15 1.16 -8.37 -2.68
CA LEU A 15 -0.03 -8.19 -1.83
C LEU A 15 -0.71 -6.85 -2.12
N ALA A 16 0.07 -5.79 -2.31
CA ALA A 16 -0.47 -4.46 -2.62
C ALA A 16 -1.15 -4.46 -3.98
N LYS A 17 -0.59 -5.14 -4.95
CA LYS A 17 -1.19 -5.29 -6.29
C LYS A 17 -2.54 -5.99 -6.19
N GLU A 18 -2.60 -7.14 -5.52
CA GLU A 18 -3.84 -7.89 -5.36
C GLU A 18 -4.87 -7.10 -4.55
N PHE A 19 -4.41 -6.36 -3.54
CA PHE A 19 -5.27 -5.50 -2.75
C PHE A 19 -5.90 -4.40 -3.60
N SER A 20 -5.14 -3.78 -4.51
CA SER A 20 -5.69 -2.73 -5.38
C SER A 20 -6.78 -3.29 -6.29
N LYS A 21 -6.61 -4.52 -6.80
CA LYS A 21 -7.65 -5.18 -7.59
C LYS A 21 -8.91 -5.40 -6.75
N ARG A 22 -8.74 -5.76 -5.48
CA ARG A 22 -9.87 -5.95 -4.57
C ARG A 22 -10.60 -4.64 -4.31
N ILE A 23 -9.89 -3.54 -4.15
CA ILE A 23 -10.50 -2.22 -3.95
C ILE A 23 -11.32 -1.81 -5.18
N TYR A 24 -10.82 -2.08 -6.39
CA TYR A 24 -11.61 -1.84 -7.60
C TYR A 24 -12.91 -2.64 -7.57
N ALA A 25 -12.86 -3.92 -7.18
CA ALA A 25 -14.05 -4.76 -7.14
C ALA A 25 -15.06 -4.27 -6.09
N VAL A 26 -14.58 -3.87 -4.92
CA VAL A 26 -15.43 -3.37 -3.83
C VAL A 26 -16.12 -2.07 -4.23
N THR A 27 -15.36 -1.12 -4.79
CA THR A 27 -15.89 0.19 -5.12
C THR A 27 -16.85 0.18 -6.31
N LYS A 28 -16.82 -0.85 -7.14
CA LYS A 28 -17.81 -0.99 -8.23
C LYS A 28 -19.25 -1.03 -7.70
N LYS A 29 -19.43 -1.44 -6.45
CA LYS A 29 -20.75 -1.52 -5.82
C LYS A 29 -21.13 -0.25 -5.07
N PHE A 30 -20.24 0.73 -5.02
CA PHE A 30 -20.53 2.02 -4.40
C PHE A 30 -21.56 2.79 -5.23
N PRO A 31 -22.30 3.74 -4.61
CA PRO A 31 -23.23 4.59 -5.38
C PRO A 31 -22.51 5.32 -6.51
N ILE A 32 -23.21 5.49 -7.62
CA ILE A 32 -22.65 6.17 -8.79
C ILE A 32 -22.25 7.62 -8.45
N GLU A 33 -22.91 8.23 -7.46
CA GLU A 33 -22.60 9.59 -7.01
C GLU A 33 -21.21 9.70 -6.42
N GLU A 34 -20.61 8.56 -5.98
CA GLU A 34 -19.25 8.54 -5.43
C GLU A 34 -18.18 8.30 -6.47
N ARG A 35 -18.56 8.22 -7.75
CA ARG A 35 -17.61 7.91 -8.84
C ARG A 35 -16.40 8.85 -8.83
N PHE A 36 -16.61 10.13 -8.58
CA PHE A 36 -15.54 11.13 -8.50
C PHE A 36 -15.18 11.51 -7.06
N GLY A 37 -15.79 10.84 -6.09
CA GLY A 37 -15.53 11.03 -4.66
C GLY A 37 -14.78 9.85 -4.07
N LEU A 38 -15.43 9.13 -3.15
CA LEU A 38 -14.78 8.02 -2.43
C LEU A 38 -14.23 6.94 -3.35
N THR A 39 -14.96 6.58 -4.40
CA THR A 39 -14.49 5.57 -5.35
C THR A 39 -13.16 5.99 -5.98
N ALA A 40 -13.08 7.21 -6.48
CA ALA A 40 -11.86 7.72 -7.11
C ALA A 40 -10.70 7.80 -6.11
N GLN A 41 -10.96 8.26 -4.90
CA GLN A 41 -9.93 8.39 -3.88
C GLN A 41 -9.39 7.03 -3.44
N LEU A 42 -10.28 6.06 -3.21
CA LEU A 42 -9.88 4.71 -2.79
C LEU A 42 -9.05 4.00 -3.85
N THR A 43 -9.50 4.05 -5.10
CA THR A 43 -8.80 3.37 -6.20
C THR A 43 -7.45 4.02 -6.46
N ARG A 44 -7.37 5.35 -6.44
CA ARG A 44 -6.11 6.08 -6.61
C ARG A 44 -5.14 5.75 -5.49
N ALA A 45 -5.61 5.77 -4.24
CA ALA A 45 -4.75 5.48 -3.09
C ALA A 45 -4.25 4.02 -3.11
N ALA A 46 -5.11 3.08 -3.53
CA ALA A 46 -4.73 1.68 -3.62
C ALA A 46 -3.62 1.47 -4.66
N ILE A 47 -3.75 2.08 -5.83
CA ILE A 47 -2.69 2.06 -6.85
C ILE A 47 -1.42 2.71 -6.31
N SER A 48 -1.56 3.80 -5.55
CA SER A 48 -0.42 4.52 -4.98
C SER A 48 0.41 3.63 -4.04
N VAL A 49 -0.24 2.75 -3.24
CA VAL A 49 0.51 1.83 -2.38
C VAL A 49 1.45 0.97 -3.22
N ALA A 50 0.92 0.31 -4.25
CA ALA A 50 1.71 -0.58 -5.10
C ALA A 50 2.78 0.18 -5.89
N SER A 51 2.40 1.31 -6.50
CA SER A 51 3.33 2.11 -7.31
C SER A 51 4.48 2.66 -6.47
N THR A 52 4.19 3.11 -5.25
CA THR A 52 5.20 3.69 -4.37
C THR A 52 6.18 2.62 -3.88
N ILE A 53 5.69 1.40 -3.61
CA ILE A 53 6.58 0.28 -3.28
C ILE A 53 7.51 0.00 -4.45
N ALA A 54 6.98 -0.04 -5.67
CA ALA A 54 7.78 -0.30 -6.86
C ALA A 54 8.84 0.78 -7.07
N GLU A 55 8.45 2.05 -6.95
CA GLU A 55 9.38 3.17 -7.09
C GLU A 55 10.48 3.11 -6.02
N GLY A 56 10.10 2.78 -4.78
CA GLY A 56 11.06 2.68 -3.68
C GLY A 56 12.11 1.61 -3.91
N SER A 57 11.72 0.48 -4.51
CA SER A 57 12.65 -0.61 -4.79
C SER A 57 13.74 -0.21 -5.79
N ALA A 58 13.50 0.84 -6.58
CA ALA A 58 14.43 1.32 -7.59
C ALA A 58 15.37 2.41 -7.06
N ARG A 59 15.19 2.86 -5.81
CA ARG A 59 16.04 3.90 -5.24
C ARG A 59 17.41 3.35 -4.87
N ALA A 60 18.44 4.15 -5.10
CA ALA A 60 19.82 3.73 -4.89
C ALA A 60 20.20 3.64 -3.42
N SER A 61 19.69 4.53 -2.57
CA SER A 61 20.07 4.57 -1.16
C SER A 61 19.01 3.94 -0.27
N LYS A 62 19.45 3.35 0.83
CA LYS A 62 18.56 2.77 1.84
C LYS A 62 17.68 3.82 2.49
N LYS A 63 18.21 5.04 2.66
CA LYS A 63 17.45 6.15 3.21
C LYS A 63 16.25 6.48 2.31
N ASP A 64 16.47 6.60 1.00
CA ASP A 64 15.41 6.88 0.04
C ASP A 64 14.42 5.73 -0.02
N GLN A 65 14.89 4.49 0.02
CA GLN A 65 14.01 3.32 0.04
C GLN A 65 13.07 3.37 1.24
N ALA A 66 13.60 3.67 2.42
CA ALA A 66 12.79 3.77 3.65
C ALA A 66 11.75 4.90 3.54
N HIS A 67 12.12 6.01 2.91
CA HIS A 67 11.19 7.13 2.68
C HIS A 67 10.00 6.68 1.82
N PHE A 68 10.26 5.94 0.75
CA PHE A 68 9.18 5.44 -0.11
C PHE A 68 8.31 4.41 0.60
N SER A 69 8.89 3.55 1.45
CA SER A 69 8.11 2.62 2.27
C SER A 69 7.16 3.39 3.20
N GLN A 70 7.61 4.51 3.75
CA GLN A 70 6.77 5.36 4.59
C GLN A 70 5.65 6.03 3.80
N LEU A 71 5.94 6.50 2.58
CA LEU A 71 4.91 7.08 1.71
C LEU A 71 3.83 6.04 1.37
N ALA A 72 4.24 4.81 1.06
CA ALA A 72 3.30 3.72 0.80
C ALA A 72 2.42 3.44 2.03
N TYR A 73 3.01 3.46 3.21
CA TYR A 73 2.27 3.28 4.46
C TYR A 73 1.24 4.40 4.66
N GLY A 74 1.61 5.63 4.33
CA GLY A 74 0.68 6.77 4.40
C GLY A 74 -0.53 6.59 3.49
N SER A 75 -0.29 6.13 2.26
CA SER A 75 -1.39 5.83 1.32
C SER A 75 -2.29 4.71 1.85
N LEU A 76 -1.71 3.71 2.51
CA LEU A 76 -2.49 2.63 3.12
C LEU A 76 -3.37 3.15 4.26
N MET A 77 -2.85 4.08 5.06
CA MET A 77 -3.63 4.69 6.14
C MET A 77 -4.76 5.57 5.60
N GLU A 78 -4.53 6.24 4.47
CA GLU A 78 -5.60 6.98 3.77
C GLU A 78 -6.74 6.05 3.38
N ILE A 79 -6.40 4.87 2.83
CA ILE A 79 -7.41 3.86 2.47
C ILE A 79 -8.15 3.37 3.72
N ALA A 80 -7.42 3.10 4.81
CA ALA A 80 -8.04 2.64 6.06
C ALA A 80 -9.08 3.65 6.56
N CYS A 81 -8.74 4.93 6.55
CA CYS A 81 -9.65 6.00 6.93
C CYS A 81 -10.89 6.02 6.04
N GLN A 82 -10.69 6.00 4.73
CA GLN A 82 -11.79 6.08 3.76
C GLN A 82 -12.69 4.86 3.80
N LEU A 83 -12.16 3.68 4.10
CA LEU A 83 -12.97 2.46 4.23
C LEU A 83 -13.83 2.49 5.48
N ILE A 84 -13.32 3.03 6.59
CA ILE A 84 -14.12 3.22 7.80
C ILE A 84 -15.32 4.11 7.48
N ILE A 85 -15.06 5.25 6.83
CA ILE A 85 -16.12 6.18 6.43
C ILE A 85 -17.12 5.51 5.50
N SER A 86 -16.64 4.77 4.51
CA SER A 86 -17.49 4.09 3.53
C SER A 86 -18.38 3.04 4.21
N CYS A 87 -17.85 2.33 5.19
CA CYS A 87 -18.62 1.33 5.94
C CYS A 87 -19.72 2.02 6.75
N GLU A 88 -19.39 3.12 7.41
CA GLU A 88 -20.37 3.87 8.21
C GLU A 88 -21.46 4.51 7.34
N LEU A 89 -21.13 4.85 6.10
CA LEU A 89 -22.12 5.35 5.14
C LEU A 89 -22.98 4.22 4.53
N GLY A 90 -22.67 2.97 4.86
CA GLY A 90 -23.42 1.81 4.36
C GLY A 90 -23.05 1.37 2.96
N TYR A 91 -21.90 1.81 2.42
CA TYR A 91 -21.49 1.47 1.07
C TYR A 91 -20.88 0.08 0.95
N LEU A 92 -20.40 -0.49 2.05
CA LEU A 92 -19.97 -1.89 2.11
C LEU A 92 -20.38 -2.47 3.46
N ASN A 93 -20.66 -3.78 3.47
CA ASN A 93 -21.10 -4.44 4.70
C ASN A 93 -19.90 -4.82 5.57
N ASN A 94 -20.17 -5.21 6.82
CA ASN A 94 -19.12 -5.54 7.79
C ASN A 94 -18.27 -6.73 7.38
N THR A 95 -18.84 -7.72 6.69
CA THR A 95 -18.09 -8.90 6.23
C THR A 95 -17.04 -8.50 5.21
N VAL A 96 -17.41 -7.69 4.23
CA VAL A 96 -16.48 -7.19 3.21
C VAL A 96 -15.44 -6.26 3.86
N TYR A 97 -15.91 -5.36 4.73
CA TYR A 97 -15.00 -4.44 5.43
C TYR A 97 -13.93 -5.21 6.21
N GLN A 98 -14.32 -6.25 6.95
CA GLN A 98 -13.37 -7.01 7.75
C GLN A 98 -12.38 -7.77 6.86
N GLU A 99 -12.85 -8.33 5.75
CA GLU A 99 -11.99 -9.01 4.78
C GLU A 99 -10.91 -8.07 4.23
N VAL A 100 -11.32 -6.88 3.84
CA VAL A 100 -10.41 -5.87 3.28
C VAL A 100 -9.45 -5.37 4.35
N ARG A 101 -9.94 -5.16 5.56
CA ARG A 101 -9.10 -4.74 6.69
C ARG A 101 -8.02 -5.76 7.01
N ASP A 102 -8.35 -7.05 6.99
CA ASP A 102 -7.37 -8.10 7.25
C ASP A 102 -6.24 -8.06 6.20
N LYS A 103 -6.59 -7.80 4.94
CA LYS A 103 -5.59 -7.65 3.88
C LYS A 103 -4.70 -6.43 4.12
N MET A 104 -5.28 -5.33 4.57
CA MET A 104 -4.51 -4.12 4.90
C MET A 104 -3.54 -4.37 6.05
N GLU A 105 -3.95 -5.12 7.06
CA GLU A 105 -3.07 -5.42 8.20
C GLU A 105 -1.84 -6.20 7.77
N LYS A 106 -1.99 -7.17 6.86
CA LYS A 106 -0.86 -7.92 6.32
C LYS A 106 0.11 -7.01 5.58
N ILE A 107 -0.40 -6.12 4.75
CA ILE A 107 0.43 -5.16 4.01
C ILE A 107 1.13 -4.23 4.99
N SER A 108 0.41 -3.72 5.98
CA SER A 108 0.93 -2.82 7.00
C SER A 108 2.12 -3.45 7.73
N ASN A 109 1.95 -4.71 8.17
CA ASN A 109 3.00 -5.42 8.89
C ASN A 109 4.25 -5.62 8.02
N LYS A 110 4.05 -5.98 6.75
CA LYS A 110 5.18 -6.18 5.83
C LYS A 110 5.86 -4.88 5.46
N LEU A 111 5.11 -3.79 5.29
CA LEU A 111 5.70 -2.47 5.04
C LEU A 111 6.53 -2.00 6.22
N ASN A 112 6.04 -2.18 7.43
CA ASN A 112 6.78 -1.80 8.63
C ASN A 112 8.06 -2.62 8.77
N ALA A 113 8.00 -3.92 8.49
CA ALA A 113 9.17 -4.79 8.51
C ALA A 113 10.20 -4.35 7.47
N LEU A 114 9.75 -4.05 6.25
CA LEU A 114 10.61 -3.59 5.17
C LEU A 114 11.28 -2.26 5.53
N ARG A 115 10.49 -1.30 6.01
CA ARG A 115 11.02 0.00 6.40
C ARG A 115 12.05 -0.13 7.53
N ASN A 116 11.75 -0.95 8.54
CA ASN A 116 12.67 -1.17 9.64
C ASN A 116 14.00 -1.78 9.17
N TYR A 117 13.92 -2.74 8.24
CA TYR A 117 15.12 -3.30 7.63
C TYR A 117 15.93 -2.22 6.90
N GLN A 118 15.26 -1.39 6.12
CA GLN A 118 15.91 -0.32 5.35
C GLN A 118 16.57 0.71 6.27
N LEU A 119 15.88 1.09 7.36
CA LEU A 119 16.42 2.03 8.34
C LEU A 119 17.65 1.47 9.06
N ARG A 120 17.61 0.19 9.44
CA ARG A 120 18.75 -0.47 10.06
C ARG A 120 19.94 -0.55 9.10
N ALA A 121 19.68 -0.88 7.83
CA ALA A 121 20.72 -0.95 6.82
C ALA A 121 21.35 0.44 6.58
N PHE A 122 20.55 1.49 6.58
CA PHE A 122 21.03 2.86 6.46
C PHE A 122 21.91 3.25 7.67
N SER A 123 21.47 2.93 8.90
CA SER A 123 22.24 3.20 10.11
C SER A 123 23.59 2.48 10.10
N SER A 124 23.61 1.20 9.66
CA SER A 124 24.84 0.43 9.54
C SER A 124 25.80 1.06 8.54
N GLN A 125 25.29 1.52 7.40
CA GLN A 125 26.10 2.18 6.39
C GLN A 125 26.69 3.48 6.93
N ALA A 126 25.89 4.29 7.63
CA ALA A 126 26.33 5.55 8.21
C ALA A 126 27.45 5.32 9.23
N LYS A 127 27.38 4.25 10.03
CA LYS A 127 28.41 3.93 11.01
C LYS A 127 29.72 3.44 10.39
N ARG A 128 29.66 2.91 9.16
CA ARG A 128 30.84 2.42 8.45
C ARG A 128 31.60 3.51 7.70
N THR A 129 30.95 4.64 7.49
CA THR A 129 31.59 5.77 6.79
C THR A 129 32.54 6.48 7.77
N PRO A 130 33.82 6.63 7.43
CA PRO A 130 34.77 7.35 8.29
C PRO A 130 34.38 8.81 8.47
#